data_f3e76cd0f3b3f767a736942303b4fda1
#
_entry.id   f3e76cd0f3b3f767a736942303b4fda1
#
_cell.length_a   1.000
_cell.length_b   1.000
_cell.length_c   1.000
_cell.angle_alpha   90.00
_cell.angle_beta   90.00
_cell.angle_gamma   90.00
#
_symmetry.space_group_name_H-M   'P 1'
#
loop_
_entity.id
_entity.type
_entity.pdbx_description
1 polymer ?
#
loop_
_entity_poly.entity_id
_entity_poly.type
_entity_poly.pdbx_seq_one_letter_code
_entity_poly.pdbx_strand_id
1 'polypeptide(L)'
;PSRASLHTGLYACNHRSVTNGTPLDSRHTNLALELRKAGIEPLLYGYSDTSVDPRRVHAQDPSLDTFESILPGFKSVVDYNLGYLEGWLNWLEDQGYERPDPSESVFHHSPEKITAGRFCDEPAFYAAEHSDTAYLTHHACHTIRNYHNEDWFIHLSVLRPHPPLIAPAPYNRLYNWRDLPLPERGSSLKNDAAMHPLLELWQEKIDTEDYFGSQANMLRLCDEDILRAKAVYLGLITEVDKNLGTIFDLLKKTGSGMKL
;
A
#
# COMPACT_ATOMS: atom_id res chain seq x y z
N PRO A 1 6.95 9.80 6.40
CA PRO A 1 8.18 10.59 6.15
C PRO A 1 8.64 10.56 4.69
N SER A 2 8.84 9.35 4.10
CA SER A 2 9.39 9.21 2.74
C SER A 2 8.51 9.86 1.66
N ARG A 3 7.18 9.72 1.77
CA ARG A 3 6.26 10.36 0.83
C ARG A 3 6.25 11.89 0.98
N ALA A 4 6.36 12.41 2.20
CA ALA A 4 6.53 13.85 2.41
C ALA A 4 7.81 14.35 1.73
N SER A 5 8.93 13.60 1.83
CA SER A 5 10.16 13.93 1.10
C SER A 5 9.98 13.86 -0.41
N LEU A 6 9.30 12.81 -0.91
CA LEU A 6 9.02 12.64 -2.34
C LEU A 6 8.22 13.81 -2.92
N HIS A 7 7.13 14.19 -2.23
CA HIS A 7 6.23 15.22 -2.72
C HIS A 7 6.77 16.64 -2.58
N THR A 8 7.63 16.90 -1.58
CA THR A 8 8.17 18.25 -1.33
C THR A 8 9.56 18.48 -1.90
N GLY A 9 10.30 17.41 -2.24
CA GLY A 9 11.72 17.48 -2.60
C GLY A 9 12.63 17.83 -1.42
N LEU A 10 12.14 17.76 -0.18
CA LEU A 10 12.87 18.15 1.02
C LEU A 10 13.33 16.91 1.82
N TYR A 11 14.44 17.06 2.54
CA TYR A 11 14.86 16.08 3.54
C TYR A 11 13.93 16.10 4.76
N ALA A 12 13.81 14.97 5.44
CA ALA A 12 12.96 14.82 6.63
C ALA A 12 13.27 15.87 7.74
N CYS A 13 14.53 16.23 7.92
CA CYS A 13 14.95 17.26 8.86
C CYS A 13 14.39 18.65 8.50
N ASN A 14 14.10 18.92 7.23
CA ASN A 14 13.57 20.21 6.76
C ASN A 14 12.04 20.24 6.82
N HIS A 15 11.35 19.21 6.30
CA HIS A 15 9.88 19.19 6.34
C HIS A 15 9.32 18.71 7.68
N ARG A 16 10.10 18.04 8.52
CA ARG A 16 9.77 17.60 9.89
C ARG A 16 8.60 16.63 10.04
N SER A 17 8.09 16.08 8.94
CA SER A 17 7.14 14.97 8.98
C SER A 17 7.93 13.67 9.14
N VAL A 18 8.27 13.31 10.39
CA VAL A 18 9.30 12.30 10.72
C VAL A 18 8.76 10.93 11.09
N THR A 19 7.46 10.83 11.41
CA THR A 19 6.75 9.57 11.65
C THR A 19 5.42 9.55 10.90
N ASN A 20 4.81 8.38 10.72
CA ASN A 20 3.44 8.30 10.23
C ASN A 20 2.52 9.10 11.18
N GLY A 21 1.55 9.81 10.62
CA GLY A 21 0.68 10.71 11.39
C GLY A 21 1.29 12.08 11.72
N THR A 22 2.59 12.33 11.46
CA THR A 22 3.14 13.70 11.61
C THR A 22 2.65 14.56 10.46
N PRO A 23 1.88 15.64 10.73
CA PRO A 23 1.37 16.51 9.70
C PRO A 23 2.47 17.16 8.85
N LEU A 24 2.22 17.28 7.55
CA LEU A 24 3.07 18.09 6.66
C LEU A 24 2.66 19.56 6.77
N ASP A 25 3.60 20.40 7.18
CA ASP A 25 3.37 21.83 7.33
C ASP A 25 3.01 22.45 5.97
N SER A 26 1.86 23.12 5.91
CA SER A 26 1.28 23.75 4.71
C SER A 26 2.11 24.90 4.13
N ARG A 27 3.16 25.37 4.83
CA ARG A 27 4.13 26.33 4.28
C ARG A 27 4.98 25.73 3.16
N HIS A 28 5.09 24.41 3.09
CA HIS A 28 5.83 23.73 2.04
C HIS A 28 4.95 23.54 0.82
N THR A 29 5.46 23.94 -0.34
CA THR A 29 4.86 23.53 -1.60
C THR A 29 5.10 22.04 -1.84
N ASN A 30 4.35 21.46 -2.77
CA ASN A 30 4.49 20.06 -3.14
C ASN A 30 4.32 19.89 -4.66
N LEU A 31 4.73 18.73 -5.15
CA LEU A 31 4.69 18.38 -6.57
C LEU A 31 3.31 18.65 -7.21
N ALA A 32 2.22 18.32 -6.54
CA ALA A 32 0.87 18.51 -7.09
C ALA A 32 0.52 19.99 -7.25
N LEU A 33 0.88 20.83 -6.28
CA LEU A 33 0.68 22.27 -6.37
C LEU A 33 1.54 22.89 -7.48
N GLU A 34 2.77 22.44 -7.66
CA GLU A 34 3.65 22.95 -8.72
C GLU A 34 3.16 22.53 -10.11
N LEU A 35 2.65 21.32 -10.28
CA LEU A 35 2.02 20.87 -11.52
C LEU A 35 0.80 21.74 -11.89
N ARG A 36 -0.04 22.10 -10.91
CA ARG A 36 -1.17 23.02 -11.15
C ARG A 36 -0.72 24.41 -11.61
N LYS A 37 0.38 24.92 -11.08
CA LYS A 37 0.97 26.19 -11.57
C LYS A 37 1.44 26.08 -13.02
N ALA A 38 1.88 24.90 -13.44
CA ALA A 38 2.24 24.60 -14.83
C ALA A 38 1.03 24.30 -15.74
N GLY A 39 -0.20 24.37 -15.22
CA GLY A 39 -1.42 24.10 -15.99
C GLY A 39 -1.80 22.63 -16.08
N ILE A 40 -1.09 21.72 -15.37
CA ILE A 40 -1.37 20.28 -15.35
C ILE A 40 -2.21 19.96 -14.12
N GLU A 41 -3.35 19.28 -14.28
CA GLU A 41 -4.15 18.75 -13.19
C GLU A 41 -3.61 17.37 -12.75
N PRO A 42 -2.95 17.24 -11.57
CA PRO A 42 -2.41 15.96 -11.14
C PRO A 42 -3.51 15.04 -10.60
N LEU A 43 -3.64 13.87 -11.20
CA LEU A 43 -4.62 12.86 -10.86
C LEU A 43 -4.05 11.85 -9.85
N LEU A 44 -4.82 11.54 -8.80
CA LEU A 44 -4.46 10.58 -7.77
C LEU A 44 -5.36 9.35 -7.83
N TYR A 45 -4.72 8.18 -7.81
CA TYR A 45 -5.33 6.86 -7.64
C TYR A 45 -4.74 6.24 -6.38
N GLY A 46 -5.56 5.99 -5.38
CA GLY A 46 -5.12 5.60 -4.05
C GLY A 46 -4.98 6.79 -3.11
N TYR A 47 -3.89 6.90 -2.38
CA TYR A 47 -3.67 7.86 -1.31
C TYR A 47 -2.25 8.47 -1.37
N SER A 48 -2.06 9.62 -0.73
CA SER A 48 -0.73 10.25 -0.69
C SER A 48 0.07 9.95 0.59
N ASP A 49 -0.55 9.31 1.58
CA ASP A 49 0.04 8.94 2.87
C ASP A 49 0.73 10.14 3.56
N THR A 50 0.00 11.24 3.60
CA THR A 50 0.43 12.47 4.26
C THR A 50 -0.69 12.98 5.13
N SER A 51 -0.40 13.28 6.41
CA SER A 51 -1.38 13.90 7.30
C SER A 51 -1.56 15.38 6.95
N VAL A 52 -2.80 15.83 6.99
CA VAL A 52 -3.14 17.23 6.73
C VAL A 52 -2.61 18.16 7.84
N ASP A 53 -2.27 19.38 7.48
CA ASP A 53 -1.93 20.42 8.47
C ASP A 53 -3.19 20.85 9.23
N PRO A 54 -3.32 20.56 10.54
CA PRO A 54 -4.54 20.84 11.30
C PRO A 54 -4.86 22.34 11.42
N ARG A 55 -3.90 23.21 11.12
CA ARG A 55 -4.10 24.67 11.11
C ARG A 55 -4.85 25.15 9.86
N ARG A 56 -5.06 24.29 8.87
CA ARG A 56 -5.64 24.63 7.56
C ARG A 56 -7.02 24.06 7.31
N VAL A 57 -7.49 23.24 8.23
CA VAL A 57 -8.80 22.60 8.15
C VAL A 57 -9.62 22.91 9.41
N HIS A 58 -10.92 22.69 9.34
CA HIS A 58 -11.79 22.83 10.51
C HIS A 58 -11.47 21.76 11.54
N ALA A 59 -11.64 22.05 12.83
CA ALA A 59 -11.32 21.12 13.91
C ALA A 59 -12.10 19.78 13.88
N GLN A 60 -13.18 19.70 13.13
CA GLN A 60 -13.99 18.49 12.92
C GLN A 60 -13.84 17.92 11.49
N ASP A 61 -12.78 18.32 10.77
CA ASP A 61 -12.54 17.80 9.42
C ASP A 61 -12.14 16.32 9.50
N PRO A 62 -12.82 15.41 8.77
CA PRO A 62 -12.51 13.96 8.81
C PRO A 62 -11.07 13.63 8.40
N SER A 63 -10.39 14.49 7.65
CA SER A 63 -8.99 14.29 7.29
C SER A 63 -8.03 14.36 8.49
N LEU A 64 -8.50 14.83 9.66
CA LEU A 64 -7.73 14.80 10.91
C LEU A 64 -7.75 13.42 11.59
N ASP A 65 -8.69 12.56 11.23
CA ASP A 65 -8.85 11.22 11.83
C ASP A 65 -7.99 10.16 11.12
N THR A 66 -7.31 10.54 10.03
CA THR A 66 -6.44 9.66 9.26
C THR A 66 -5.09 10.31 8.95
N PHE A 67 -4.05 9.49 8.86
CA PHE A 67 -2.76 9.92 8.32
C PHE A 67 -2.61 9.59 6.82
N GLU A 68 -3.58 8.92 6.24
CA GLU A 68 -3.63 8.53 4.82
C GLU A 68 -4.41 9.55 3.96
N SER A 69 -4.30 10.83 4.31
CA SER A 69 -5.00 11.91 3.61
C SER A 69 -4.49 12.12 2.19
N ILE A 70 -5.27 12.91 1.44
CA ILE A 70 -4.89 13.39 0.11
C ILE A 70 -4.15 14.71 0.24
N LEU A 71 -2.92 14.74 -0.27
CA LEU A 71 -2.10 15.94 -0.28
C LEU A 71 -2.75 17.07 -1.13
N PRO A 72 -2.82 18.30 -0.63
CA PRO A 72 -3.36 19.42 -1.39
C PRO A 72 -2.75 19.57 -2.78
N GLY A 73 -3.60 19.82 -3.77
CA GLY A 73 -3.21 19.95 -5.18
C GLY A 73 -3.58 18.75 -6.03
N PHE A 74 -3.61 17.54 -5.50
CA PHE A 74 -4.12 16.38 -6.22
C PHE A 74 -5.62 16.44 -6.42
N LYS A 75 -6.08 15.90 -7.55
CA LYS A 75 -7.47 15.52 -7.78
C LYS A 75 -7.59 14.02 -7.56
N SER A 76 -8.29 13.61 -6.52
CA SER A 76 -8.61 12.21 -6.32
C SER A 76 -9.56 11.74 -7.42
N VAL A 77 -9.16 10.70 -8.13
CA VAL A 77 -9.98 10.00 -9.13
C VAL A 77 -10.52 8.70 -8.54
N VAL A 78 -9.66 7.99 -7.82
CA VAL A 78 -10.01 6.81 -7.04
C VAL A 78 -9.41 6.98 -5.66
N ASP A 79 -10.26 7.17 -4.67
CA ASP A 79 -9.85 7.17 -3.27
C ASP A 79 -9.79 5.72 -2.78
N TYR A 80 -8.63 5.32 -2.28
CA TYR A 80 -8.39 3.97 -1.80
C TYR A 80 -7.25 3.97 -0.78
N ASN A 81 -7.55 3.54 0.43
CA ASN A 81 -6.59 3.27 1.49
C ASN A 81 -7.18 2.22 2.45
N LEU A 82 -6.43 1.81 3.48
CA LEU A 82 -6.89 0.79 4.44
C LEU A 82 -8.17 1.17 5.20
N GLY A 83 -8.43 2.46 5.39
CA GLY A 83 -9.66 2.97 6.03
C GLY A 83 -10.79 3.30 5.04
N TYR A 84 -10.55 3.21 3.73
CA TYR A 84 -11.55 3.54 2.70
C TYR A 84 -11.49 2.55 1.54
N LEU A 85 -12.30 1.49 1.63
CA LEU A 85 -12.29 0.35 0.72
C LEU A 85 -13.52 0.30 -0.20
N GLU A 86 -14.50 1.18 0.01
CA GLU A 86 -15.82 1.12 -0.59
C GLU A 86 -15.81 0.96 -2.12
N GLY A 87 -14.99 1.74 -2.82
CA GLY A 87 -14.92 1.67 -4.28
C GLY A 87 -14.46 0.31 -4.79
N TRP A 88 -13.47 -0.29 -4.15
CA TRP A 88 -12.98 -1.61 -4.50
C TRP A 88 -13.97 -2.71 -4.10
N LEU A 89 -14.59 -2.62 -2.93
CA LEU A 89 -15.59 -3.60 -2.47
C LEU A 89 -16.82 -3.62 -3.39
N ASN A 90 -17.33 -2.45 -3.79
CA ASN A 90 -18.42 -2.36 -4.77
C ASN A 90 -18.01 -2.99 -6.11
N TRP A 91 -16.76 -2.76 -6.55
CA TRP A 91 -16.26 -3.38 -7.76
C TRP A 91 -16.15 -4.90 -7.64
N LEU A 92 -15.79 -5.45 -6.49
CA LEU A 92 -15.81 -6.89 -6.22
C LEU A 92 -17.25 -7.45 -6.27
N GLU A 93 -18.23 -6.75 -5.70
CA GLU A 93 -19.64 -7.14 -5.79
C GLU A 93 -20.12 -7.19 -7.25
N ASP A 94 -19.72 -6.22 -8.07
CA ASP A 94 -20.02 -6.20 -9.52
C ASP A 94 -19.38 -7.39 -10.27
N GLN A 95 -18.26 -7.95 -9.75
CA GLN A 95 -17.65 -9.18 -10.26
C GLN A 95 -18.29 -10.47 -9.68
N GLY A 96 -19.30 -10.35 -8.83
CA GLY A 96 -20.05 -11.47 -8.27
C GLY A 96 -19.48 -12.02 -6.96
N TYR A 97 -18.57 -11.31 -6.29
CA TYR A 97 -18.09 -11.69 -4.96
C TYR A 97 -19.09 -11.23 -3.89
N GLU A 98 -19.21 -12.03 -2.84
CA GLU A 98 -19.93 -11.63 -1.65
C GLU A 98 -19.12 -10.57 -0.87
N ARG A 99 -19.81 -9.51 -0.41
CA ARG A 99 -19.17 -8.43 0.33
C ARG A 99 -18.75 -8.92 1.72
N PRO A 100 -17.47 -8.74 2.09
CA PRO A 100 -17.03 -9.07 3.44
C PRO A 100 -17.68 -8.16 4.51
N ASP A 101 -18.02 -8.76 5.65
CA ASP A 101 -18.53 -8.05 6.83
C ASP A 101 -17.74 -8.52 8.08
N PRO A 102 -17.00 -7.63 8.76
CA PRO A 102 -16.75 -6.22 8.41
C PRO A 102 -15.90 -6.07 7.14
N SER A 103 -15.92 -4.89 6.53
CA SER A 103 -15.23 -4.60 5.25
C SER A 103 -13.73 -4.94 5.27
N GLU A 104 -13.07 -4.74 6.41
CA GLU A 104 -11.64 -5.04 6.62
C GLU A 104 -11.34 -6.54 6.51
N SER A 105 -12.36 -7.40 6.63
CA SER A 105 -12.21 -8.86 6.46
C SER A 105 -11.77 -9.25 5.05
N VAL A 106 -11.86 -8.34 4.08
CA VAL A 106 -11.27 -8.52 2.73
C VAL A 106 -9.78 -8.86 2.78
N PHE A 107 -9.09 -8.41 3.82
CA PHE A 107 -7.67 -8.67 4.06
C PHE A 107 -7.39 -9.83 5.01
N HIS A 108 -8.41 -10.61 5.36
CA HIS A 108 -8.26 -11.75 6.26
C HIS A 108 -8.60 -13.06 5.55
N HIS A 109 -7.94 -14.13 5.97
CA HIS A 109 -8.35 -15.46 5.60
C HIS A 109 -9.57 -15.87 6.43
N SER A 110 -10.43 -16.71 5.86
CA SER A 110 -11.53 -17.28 6.62
C SER A 110 -11.00 -18.14 7.79
N PRO A 111 -11.67 -18.10 8.96
CA PRO A 111 -11.16 -18.72 10.19
C PRO A 111 -10.79 -20.19 10.07
N GLU A 112 -11.49 -20.96 9.23
CA GLU A 112 -11.22 -22.38 8.98
C GLU A 112 -9.89 -22.64 8.26
N LYS A 113 -9.31 -21.62 7.61
CA LYS A 113 -8.01 -21.71 6.93
C LYS A 113 -6.84 -21.33 7.85
N ILE A 114 -7.13 -20.73 8.99
CA ILE A 114 -6.12 -20.23 9.92
C ILE A 114 -5.74 -21.30 10.93
N THR A 115 -4.45 -21.59 11.03
CA THR A 115 -3.89 -22.38 12.13
C THR A 115 -3.30 -21.43 13.16
N ALA A 116 -3.79 -21.49 14.40
CA ALA A 116 -3.35 -20.61 15.48
C ALA A 116 -1.81 -20.62 15.62
N GLY A 117 -1.22 -19.42 15.64
CA GLY A 117 0.23 -19.24 15.79
C GLY A 117 1.05 -19.60 14.53
N ARG A 118 0.42 -19.86 13.39
CA ARG A 118 1.08 -20.15 12.11
C ARG A 118 0.72 -19.10 11.07
N PHE A 119 1.67 -18.78 10.19
CA PHE A 119 1.41 -17.93 9.02
C PHE A 119 0.52 -18.67 8.01
N CYS A 120 -0.53 -18.00 7.53
CA CYS A 120 -1.44 -18.54 6.52
C CYS A 120 -1.02 -18.07 5.12
N ASP A 121 -0.71 -19.00 4.22
CA ASP A 121 -0.37 -18.72 2.82
C ASP A 121 -1.47 -19.17 1.83
N GLU A 122 -2.69 -19.38 2.33
CA GLU A 122 -3.85 -19.63 1.49
C GLU A 122 -4.15 -18.40 0.60
N PRO A 123 -4.76 -18.60 -0.58
CA PRO A 123 -5.06 -17.47 -1.44
C PRO A 123 -6.15 -16.57 -0.85
N ALA A 124 -6.13 -15.29 -1.23
CA ALA A 124 -7.27 -14.41 -1.07
C ALA A 124 -8.54 -15.02 -1.70
N PHE A 125 -9.71 -14.58 -1.30
CA PHE A 125 -10.98 -15.11 -1.84
C PHE A 125 -11.30 -14.57 -3.25
N TYR A 126 -10.63 -13.50 -3.66
CA TYR A 126 -10.77 -12.89 -4.98
C TYR A 126 -9.65 -13.34 -5.94
N ALA A 127 -9.94 -13.31 -7.23
CA ALA A 127 -8.97 -13.59 -8.29
C ALA A 127 -7.96 -12.42 -8.45
N ALA A 128 -6.81 -12.70 -9.03
CA ALA A 128 -5.74 -11.71 -9.20
C ALA A 128 -6.15 -10.51 -10.05
N GLU A 129 -6.99 -10.72 -11.06
CA GLU A 129 -7.56 -9.66 -11.90
C GLU A 129 -8.55 -8.75 -11.18
N HIS A 130 -8.97 -9.13 -9.96
CA HIS A 130 -9.90 -8.40 -9.12
C HIS A 130 -9.28 -7.89 -7.82
N SER A 131 -7.96 -7.97 -7.69
CA SER A 131 -7.24 -7.42 -6.53
C SER A 131 -7.35 -5.89 -6.46
N ASP A 132 -7.03 -5.34 -5.30
CA ASP A 132 -6.94 -3.89 -5.08
C ASP A 132 -5.94 -3.22 -6.04
N THR A 133 -4.80 -3.86 -6.30
CA THR A 133 -3.81 -3.40 -7.28
C THR A 133 -4.38 -3.40 -8.70
N ALA A 134 -5.11 -4.46 -9.08
CA ALA A 134 -5.75 -4.56 -10.39
C ALA A 134 -6.87 -3.52 -10.56
N TYR A 135 -7.66 -3.28 -9.51
CA TYR A 135 -8.69 -2.24 -9.47
C TYR A 135 -8.12 -0.85 -9.76
N LEU A 136 -7.08 -0.44 -9.04
CA LEU A 136 -6.42 0.84 -9.25
C LEU A 136 -5.80 0.94 -10.65
N THR A 137 -5.15 -0.14 -11.12
CA THR A 137 -4.56 -0.24 -12.45
C THR A 137 -5.61 -0.10 -13.55
N HIS A 138 -6.77 -0.74 -13.39
CA HIS A 138 -7.89 -0.65 -14.32
C HIS A 138 -8.32 0.81 -14.53
N HIS A 139 -8.54 1.54 -13.44
CA HIS A 139 -8.95 2.94 -13.49
C HIS A 139 -7.87 3.85 -14.06
N ALA A 140 -6.61 3.66 -13.70
CA ALA A 140 -5.49 4.41 -14.27
C ALA A 140 -5.39 4.18 -15.79
N CYS A 141 -5.50 2.93 -16.24
CA CYS A 141 -5.50 2.58 -17.67
C CYS A 141 -6.69 3.21 -18.42
N HIS A 142 -7.87 3.28 -17.79
CA HIS A 142 -9.02 3.95 -18.39
C HIS A 142 -8.74 5.44 -18.63
N THR A 143 -8.15 6.12 -17.66
CA THR A 143 -7.77 7.53 -17.81
C THR A 143 -6.71 7.73 -18.90
N ILE A 144 -5.66 6.91 -18.92
CA ILE A 144 -4.60 7.00 -19.95
C ILE A 144 -5.19 6.87 -21.36
N ARG A 145 -6.17 5.98 -21.57
CA ARG A 145 -6.85 5.85 -22.89
C ARG A 145 -7.60 7.10 -23.29
N ASN A 146 -8.22 7.80 -22.34
CA ASN A 146 -9.02 8.99 -22.61
C ASN A 146 -8.18 10.26 -22.79
N TYR A 147 -7.03 10.36 -22.13
CA TYR A 147 -6.17 11.54 -22.10
C TYR A 147 -4.85 11.38 -22.87
N HIS A 148 -4.71 10.36 -23.71
CA HIS A 148 -3.44 10.06 -24.38
C HIS A 148 -2.90 11.16 -25.31
N ASN A 149 -3.74 12.12 -25.70
CA ASN A 149 -3.36 13.26 -26.56
C ASN A 149 -3.14 14.57 -25.77
N GLU A 150 -3.23 14.54 -24.44
CA GLU A 150 -3.09 15.70 -23.57
C GLU A 150 -1.88 15.53 -22.65
N ASP A 151 -1.40 16.64 -22.08
CA ASP A 151 -0.43 16.55 -20.99
C ASP A 151 -1.14 16.13 -19.71
N TRP A 152 -0.71 15.03 -19.11
CA TRP A 152 -1.29 14.51 -17.88
C TRP A 152 -0.21 14.07 -16.89
N PHE A 153 -0.58 14.07 -15.64
CA PHE A 153 0.21 13.50 -14.55
C PHE A 153 -0.68 12.59 -13.71
N ILE A 154 -0.28 11.35 -13.53
CA ILE A 154 -0.95 10.35 -12.69
C ILE A 154 -0.02 9.94 -11.57
N HIS A 155 -0.49 10.05 -10.32
CA HIS A 155 0.10 9.41 -9.16
C HIS A 155 -0.72 8.18 -8.81
N LEU A 156 -0.17 7.01 -9.08
CA LEU A 156 -0.77 5.72 -8.73
C LEU A 156 -0.09 5.19 -7.47
N SER A 157 -0.83 5.13 -6.38
CA SER A 157 -0.37 4.64 -5.08
C SER A 157 -1.05 3.32 -4.75
N VAL A 158 -0.34 2.23 -4.96
CA VAL A 158 -0.80 0.89 -4.59
C VAL A 158 -0.44 0.57 -3.15
N LEU A 159 -1.30 -0.20 -2.46
CA LEU A 159 -1.03 -0.64 -1.09
C LEU A 159 0.03 -1.75 -1.07
N ARG A 160 -0.06 -2.68 -2.02
CA ARG A 160 0.84 -3.84 -2.07
C ARG A 160 2.29 -3.44 -2.38
N PRO A 161 3.27 -4.12 -1.80
CA PRO A 161 3.23 -5.33 -0.94
C PRO A 161 3.14 -5.05 0.57
N HIS A 162 2.55 -3.93 1.01
CA HIS A 162 2.32 -3.64 2.43
C HIS A 162 1.43 -4.73 3.07
N PRO A 163 1.66 -5.14 4.34
CA PRO A 163 0.73 -5.99 5.07
C PRO A 163 -0.70 -5.38 5.13
N PRO A 164 -1.73 -6.21 5.27
CA PRO A 164 -1.72 -7.67 5.50
C PRO A 164 -1.21 -8.47 4.30
N LEU A 165 -0.39 -9.52 4.60
CA LEU A 165 0.24 -10.35 3.57
C LEU A 165 -0.74 -11.44 3.09
N ILE A 166 -1.76 -11.01 2.36
CA ILE A 166 -2.71 -11.89 1.67
C ILE A 166 -2.61 -11.64 0.17
N ALA A 167 -2.33 -12.67 -0.61
CA ALA A 167 -2.17 -12.60 -2.05
C ALA A 167 -3.19 -13.49 -2.77
N PRO A 168 -3.75 -13.07 -3.91
CA PRO A 168 -4.58 -13.94 -4.72
C PRO A 168 -3.77 -15.06 -5.38
N ALA A 169 -4.43 -16.15 -5.77
CA ALA A 169 -3.78 -17.17 -6.60
C ALA A 169 -3.43 -16.58 -8.00
N PRO A 170 -2.28 -16.94 -8.60
CA PRO A 170 -1.27 -17.87 -8.13
C PRO A 170 -0.19 -17.25 -7.23
N TYR A 171 -0.26 -15.95 -6.95
CA TYR A 171 0.80 -15.17 -6.30
C TYR A 171 1.07 -15.59 -4.85
N ASN A 172 0.07 -16.13 -4.15
CA ASN A 172 0.22 -16.65 -2.79
C ASN A 172 1.24 -17.80 -2.67
N ARG A 173 1.45 -18.57 -3.74
CA ARG A 173 2.38 -19.71 -3.80
C ARG A 173 3.27 -19.71 -5.05
N LEU A 174 3.49 -18.55 -5.66
CA LEU A 174 4.34 -18.41 -6.83
C LEU A 174 5.79 -18.76 -6.54
N TYR A 175 6.26 -18.46 -5.35
CA TYR A 175 7.61 -18.76 -4.89
C TYR A 175 7.58 -19.93 -3.90
N ASN A 176 8.45 -20.93 -4.13
CA ASN A 176 8.62 -21.99 -3.16
C ASN A 176 9.42 -21.45 -1.97
N TRP A 177 8.81 -21.34 -0.81
CA TRP A 177 9.44 -20.80 0.40
C TRP A 177 10.71 -21.57 0.83
N ARG A 178 10.82 -22.88 0.47
CA ARG A 178 11.99 -23.71 0.78
C ARG A 178 13.26 -23.28 0.04
N ASP A 179 13.11 -22.58 -1.08
CA ASP A 179 14.22 -22.11 -1.91
C ASP A 179 14.69 -20.71 -1.49
N LEU A 180 14.01 -20.09 -0.52
CA LEU A 180 14.32 -18.72 -0.08
C LEU A 180 15.30 -18.73 1.11
N PRO A 181 16.26 -17.79 1.15
CA PRO A 181 17.11 -17.62 2.31
C PRO A 181 16.33 -16.95 3.45
N LEU A 182 16.59 -17.35 4.68
CA LEU A 182 16.11 -16.64 5.86
C LEU A 182 16.58 -15.18 5.85
N PRO A 183 15.79 -14.24 6.40
CA PRO A 183 16.27 -12.90 6.67
C PRO A 183 17.49 -12.92 7.60
N GLU A 184 18.40 -11.98 7.42
CA GLU A 184 19.46 -11.76 8.38
C GLU A 184 18.90 -11.32 9.73
N ARG A 185 19.26 -12.02 10.80
CA ARG A 185 18.81 -11.73 12.16
C ARG A 185 19.84 -12.19 13.17
N GLY A 186 19.77 -11.65 14.38
CA GLY A 186 20.60 -12.10 15.50
C GLY A 186 20.23 -13.53 15.95
N SER A 187 21.07 -14.06 16.81
CA SER A 187 20.87 -15.40 17.37
C SER A 187 19.65 -15.50 18.33
N SER A 188 19.09 -14.36 18.73
CA SER A 188 17.90 -14.26 19.56
C SER A 188 17.28 -12.87 19.46
N LEU A 189 15.99 -12.74 19.81
CA LEU A 189 15.29 -11.45 19.93
C LEU A 189 16.02 -10.47 20.87
N LYS A 190 16.59 -10.98 21.96
CA LYS A 190 17.40 -10.17 22.90
C LYS A 190 18.64 -9.59 22.23
N ASN A 191 19.30 -10.34 21.36
CA ASN A 191 20.47 -9.86 20.62
C ASN A 191 20.07 -8.82 19.57
N ASP A 192 18.94 -9.02 18.90
CA ASP A 192 18.39 -8.03 17.96
C ASP A 192 18.03 -6.73 18.69
N ALA A 193 17.34 -6.82 19.83
CA ALA A 193 16.99 -5.67 20.66
C ALA A 193 18.24 -4.90 21.14
N ALA A 194 19.31 -5.61 21.49
CA ALA A 194 20.56 -4.99 21.95
C ALA A 194 21.29 -4.18 20.86
N MET A 195 20.95 -4.36 19.59
CA MET A 195 21.58 -3.60 18.50
C MET A 195 21.18 -2.12 18.48
N HIS A 196 19.94 -1.81 18.90
CA HIS A 196 19.46 -0.43 18.96
C HIS A 196 18.23 -0.32 19.89
N PRO A 197 18.14 0.69 20.78
CA PRO A 197 17.00 0.84 21.71
C PRO A 197 15.64 0.88 21.02
N LEU A 198 15.55 1.39 19.79
CA LEU A 198 14.30 1.40 18.99
C LEU A 198 13.82 -0.01 18.67
N LEU A 199 14.72 -0.97 18.47
CA LEU A 199 14.34 -2.36 18.17
C LEU A 199 13.70 -3.03 19.38
N GLU A 200 14.16 -2.74 20.58
CA GLU A 200 13.54 -3.22 21.83
C GLU A 200 12.10 -2.70 21.95
N LEU A 201 11.89 -1.41 21.78
CA LEU A 201 10.56 -0.79 21.79
C LEU A 201 9.63 -1.36 20.70
N TRP A 202 10.18 -1.62 19.49
CA TRP A 202 9.41 -2.24 18.42
C TRP A 202 9.02 -3.67 18.74
N GLN A 203 9.88 -4.46 19.35
CA GLN A 203 9.57 -5.83 19.77
C GLN A 203 8.43 -5.85 20.80
N GLU A 204 8.44 -4.95 21.78
CA GLU A 204 7.36 -4.82 22.74
C GLU A 204 6.02 -4.46 22.09
N LYS A 205 6.04 -3.56 21.11
CA LYS A 205 4.84 -3.12 20.39
C LYS A 205 4.28 -4.22 19.48
N ILE A 206 5.13 -4.91 18.73
CA ILE A 206 4.74 -5.90 17.73
C ILE A 206 4.19 -7.18 18.38
N ASP A 207 4.60 -7.52 19.61
CA ASP A 207 4.10 -8.71 20.31
C ASP A 207 2.58 -8.64 20.57
N THR A 208 1.97 -7.46 20.44
CA THR A 208 0.54 -7.24 20.69
C THR A 208 -0.30 -7.05 19.42
N GLU A 209 0.32 -6.93 18.24
CA GLU A 209 -0.38 -6.64 16.98
C GLU A 209 -0.32 -7.81 15.99
N ASP A 210 -1.47 -8.17 15.41
CA ASP A 210 -1.56 -9.06 14.25
C ASP A 210 -1.16 -8.31 12.98
N TYR A 211 0.14 -8.22 12.73
CA TYR A 211 0.69 -7.40 11.65
C TYR A 211 0.53 -8.03 10.25
N PHE A 212 0.34 -9.35 10.15
CA PHE A 212 0.25 -10.05 8.87
C PHE A 212 -1.16 -10.45 8.44
N GLY A 213 -2.18 -10.15 9.25
CA GLY A 213 -3.55 -10.61 8.99
C GLY A 213 -3.76 -12.11 9.19
N SER A 214 -2.81 -12.80 9.82
CA SER A 214 -2.84 -14.25 10.01
C SER A 214 -3.08 -14.68 11.46
N GLN A 215 -3.33 -13.74 12.36
CA GLN A 215 -3.45 -13.97 13.81
C GLN A 215 -2.19 -14.64 14.44
N ALA A 216 -1.06 -14.52 13.78
CA ALA A 216 0.21 -15.06 14.22
C ALA A 216 1.06 -13.98 14.86
N ASN A 217 1.54 -14.21 16.08
CA ASN A 217 2.49 -13.33 16.73
C ASN A 217 3.83 -13.38 15.97
N MET A 218 4.23 -12.27 15.35
CA MET A 218 5.44 -12.16 14.53
C MET A 218 6.72 -12.59 15.24
N LEU A 219 6.83 -12.30 16.53
CA LEU A 219 8.03 -12.64 17.32
C LEU A 219 8.13 -14.14 17.63
N ARG A 220 7.04 -14.89 17.43
CA ARG A 220 6.96 -16.33 17.73
C ARG A 220 6.89 -17.19 16.47
N LEU A 221 6.96 -16.58 15.28
CA LEU A 221 6.97 -17.31 14.02
C LEU A 221 8.23 -18.19 13.93
N CYS A 222 8.03 -19.44 13.55
CA CYS A 222 9.14 -20.33 13.21
C CYS A 222 9.74 -19.95 11.84
N ASP A 223 10.91 -20.50 11.54
CA ASP A 223 11.63 -20.24 10.28
C ASP A 223 10.77 -20.53 9.04
N GLU A 224 9.99 -21.59 9.08
CA GLU A 224 9.06 -21.94 8.00
C GLU A 224 8.02 -20.84 7.77
N ASP A 225 7.41 -20.32 8.83
CA ASP A 225 6.38 -19.26 8.72
C ASP A 225 6.97 -17.95 8.21
N ILE A 226 8.19 -17.61 8.63
CA ILE A 226 8.94 -16.45 8.12
C ILE A 226 9.20 -16.60 6.62
N LEU A 227 9.61 -17.79 6.17
CA LEU A 227 9.87 -18.04 4.76
C LEU A 227 8.58 -18.08 3.92
N ARG A 228 7.47 -18.59 4.48
CA ARG A 228 6.15 -18.52 3.83
C ARG A 228 5.68 -17.07 3.69
N ALA A 229 5.79 -16.26 4.73
CA ALA A 229 5.48 -14.83 4.67
C ALA A 229 6.33 -14.10 3.63
N LYS A 230 7.64 -14.42 3.56
CA LYS A 230 8.54 -13.89 2.54
C LYS A 230 8.13 -14.31 1.12
N ALA A 231 7.70 -15.56 0.93
CA ALA A 231 7.22 -16.06 -0.36
C ALA A 231 5.96 -15.32 -0.83
N VAL A 232 4.98 -15.10 0.07
CA VAL A 232 3.77 -14.31 -0.22
C VAL A 232 4.12 -12.86 -0.52
N TYR A 233 5.02 -12.23 0.24
CA TYR A 233 5.51 -10.88 -0.02
C TYR A 233 6.12 -10.73 -1.43
N LEU A 234 6.96 -11.68 -1.84
CA LEU A 234 7.53 -11.70 -3.20
C LEU A 234 6.46 -11.92 -4.27
N GLY A 235 5.44 -12.72 -3.97
CA GLY A 235 4.27 -12.90 -4.83
C GLY A 235 3.51 -11.59 -5.05
N LEU A 236 3.26 -10.83 -3.98
CA LEU A 236 2.63 -9.50 -4.06
C LEU A 236 3.46 -8.51 -4.88
N ILE A 237 4.80 -8.53 -4.75
CA ILE A 237 5.68 -7.72 -5.61
C ILE A 237 5.47 -8.09 -7.08
N THR A 238 5.42 -9.39 -7.39
CA THR A 238 5.22 -9.87 -8.77
C THR A 238 3.85 -9.50 -9.31
N GLU A 239 2.83 -9.49 -8.47
CA GLU A 239 1.49 -8.99 -8.83
C GLU A 239 1.52 -7.50 -9.21
N VAL A 240 2.18 -6.68 -8.41
CA VAL A 240 2.37 -5.24 -8.71
C VAL A 240 3.12 -5.06 -10.02
N ASP A 241 4.22 -5.77 -10.22
CA ASP A 241 5.02 -5.72 -11.46
C ASP A 241 4.18 -6.09 -12.69
N LYS A 242 3.35 -7.14 -12.59
CA LYS A 242 2.41 -7.53 -13.65
C LYS A 242 1.41 -6.42 -13.99
N ASN A 243 0.87 -5.75 -13.00
CA ASN A 243 -0.06 -4.64 -13.17
C ASN A 243 0.63 -3.42 -13.79
N LEU A 244 1.85 -3.09 -13.36
CA LEU A 244 2.67 -2.05 -14.00
C LEU A 244 2.98 -2.39 -15.46
N GLY A 245 3.27 -3.65 -15.76
CA GLY A 245 3.43 -4.14 -17.14
C GLY A 245 2.22 -3.82 -18.02
N THR A 246 1.01 -3.97 -17.49
CA THR A 246 -0.24 -3.62 -18.20
C THR A 246 -0.30 -2.13 -18.56
N ILE A 247 0.12 -1.25 -17.64
CA ILE A 247 0.19 0.20 -17.88
C ILE A 247 1.24 0.52 -18.96
N PHE A 248 2.45 -0.05 -18.83
CA PHE A 248 3.53 0.19 -19.80
C PHE A 248 3.18 -0.29 -21.21
N ASP A 249 2.49 -1.43 -21.34
CA ASP A 249 2.03 -1.93 -22.63
C ASP A 249 0.95 -1.02 -23.23
N LEU A 250 0.08 -0.43 -22.40
CA LEU A 250 -0.89 0.56 -22.86
C LEU A 250 -0.19 1.82 -23.36
N LEU A 251 0.78 2.35 -22.62
CA LEU A 251 1.55 3.54 -23.01
C LEU A 251 2.28 3.35 -24.34
N LYS A 252 2.86 2.16 -24.56
CA LYS A 252 3.49 1.82 -25.87
C LYS A 252 2.46 1.82 -27.00
N LYS A 253 1.26 1.25 -26.77
CA LYS A 253 0.19 1.15 -27.77
C LYS A 253 -0.44 2.49 -28.13
N THR A 254 -0.56 3.41 -27.17
CA THR A 254 -1.14 4.73 -27.38
C THR A 254 -0.15 5.75 -27.94
N GLY A 255 1.11 5.38 -28.13
CA GLY A 255 2.16 6.30 -28.56
C GLY A 255 2.50 7.37 -27.53
N SER A 256 1.93 7.27 -26.34
CA SER A 256 2.27 8.12 -25.18
C SER A 256 3.63 7.72 -24.62
N GLY A 257 4.59 7.48 -25.53
CA GLY A 257 5.93 7.07 -25.18
C GLY A 257 6.55 8.08 -24.24
N MET A 258 7.13 7.56 -23.13
CA MET A 258 7.92 8.33 -22.19
C MET A 258 8.89 9.23 -22.96
N LYS A 259 8.58 10.50 -23.06
CA LYS A 259 9.60 11.53 -23.32
C LYS A 259 10.34 11.68 -22.00
N LEU A 260 11.40 10.89 -21.83
CA LEU A 260 12.36 11.08 -20.76
C LEU A 260 13.09 12.39 -20.94
#